data_459060152a19406e5d8a2d8ddac546a5
#
_entry.id   459060152a19406e5d8a2d8ddac546a5
#
_cell.length_a   1.000
_cell.length_b   1.000
_cell.length_c   1.000
_cell.angle_alpha   90.00
_cell.angle_beta   90.00
_cell.angle_gamma   90.00
#
_symmetry.space_group_name_H-M   'P 1'
#
loop_
_entity.id
_entity.type
_entity.pdbx_description
1 polymer ?
#
loop_
_entity_poly.entity_id
_entity_poly.type
_entity_poly.pdbx_seq_one_letter_code
_entity_poly.pdbx_strand_id
1 'polypeptide(L)'
;MTQKRIIKLAFCLLTSIAGIGAYLYACGWFPPDWYVTNSAFSPEVTVPKGVYNSLFYSVEQSFNGYVGIDSDRYTEDDLADWCAYVGKAMPREQIRHLMYDGEAIDEVLQLKHSKKFTDKRVQNFLTFLEITRGNEVITGGSYYDPWDYENRNYQRLQNTEPQRVEALYRSLTSDAFFANRIWFQAVRLKFYSENRSSVIPFFEETAASQPKNSLYYRAMHYVAGAYIAEKHYPQANVLLAEIFDTTPELRTTVGYDYRPLPDREIAQIAQKLSPGVQCALWAMQGFYTNNEANYLLKILTIDRQSPHVEFLLTRFINKMEYKLNVFDRYGDDLKSIKAYHQHARKVSTQVFSTDWLLLLAREGNRFSNPYLWKVAGGYVA
;
A
#
# COMPACT_ATOMS: atom_id res chain seq x y z
N MET A 1 -9.99 -13.67 -61.11
CA MET A 1 -10.30 -14.47 -59.89
C MET A 1 -11.76 -14.88 -59.98
N THR A 2 -12.07 -16.16 -59.82
CA THR A 2 -13.45 -16.62 -59.90
C THR A 2 -14.24 -16.20 -58.62
N GLN A 3 -15.52 -15.87 -58.81
CA GLN A 3 -16.41 -15.41 -57.75
C GLN A 3 -16.38 -16.32 -56.50
N LYS A 4 -16.21 -17.63 -56.70
CA LYS A 4 -16.04 -18.62 -55.59
C LYS A 4 -14.75 -18.40 -54.76
N ARG A 5 -13.65 -17.87 -55.34
CA ARG A 5 -12.42 -17.55 -54.59
C ARG A 5 -12.55 -16.28 -53.80
N ILE A 6 -13.29 -15.32 -54.27
CA ILE A 6 -13.57 -14.06 -53.52
C ILE A 6 -14.41 -14.36 -52.32
N ILE A 7 -15.45 -15.17 -52.45
CA ILE A 7 -16.35 -15.57 -51.33
C ILE A 7 -15.56 -16.35 -50.25
N LYS A 8 -14.66 -17.28 -50.64
CA LYS A 8 -13.83 -18.02 -49.68
C LYS A 8 -12.85 -17.08 -48.94
N LEU A 9 -12.22 -16.14 -49.65
CA LEU A 9 -11.31 -15.15 -49.04
C LEU A 9 -12.07 -14.24 -48.07
N ALA A 10 -13.25 -13.75 -48.44
CA ALA A 10 -14.09 -12.93 -47.56
C ALA A 10 -14.57 -13.69 -46.30
N PHE A 11 -14.90 -14.96 -46.46
CA PHE A 11 -15.28 -15.82 -45.34
C PHE A 11 -14.11 -16.08 -44.40
N CYS A 12 -12.91 -16.38 -44.93
CA CYS A 12 -11.69 -16.53 -44.10
C CYS A 12 -11.33 -15.22 -43.38
N LEU A 13 -11.50 -14.07 -44.00
CA LEU A 13 -11.23 -12.76 -43.38
C LEU A 13 -12.21 -12.47 -42.26
N LEU A 14 -13.51 -12.72 -42.47
CA LEU A 14 -14.57 -12.56 -41.48
C LEU A 14 -14.38 -13.50 -40.28
N THR A 15 -14.01 -14.75 -40.51
CA THR A 15 -13.72 -15.71 -39.41
C THR A 15 -12.46 -15.36 -38.63
N SER A 16 -11.44 -14.79 -39.30
CA SER A 16 -10.23 -14.31 -38.63
C SER A 16 -10.51 -13.09 -37.76
N ILE A 17 -11.33 -12.14 -38.25
CA ILE A 17 -11.74 -10.94 -37.48
C ILE A 17 -12.62 -11.33 -36.30
N ALA A 18 -13.56 -12.26 -36.48
CA ALA A 18 -14.40 -12.78 -35.41
C ALA A 18 -13.56 -13.57 -34.36
N GLY A 19 -12.55 -14.32 -34.82
CA GLY A 19 -11.62 -15.03 -33.94
C GLY A 19 -10.75 -14.10 -33.10
N ILE A 20 -10.27 -12.99 -33.69
CA ILE A 20 -9.51 -11.96 -32.95
C ILE A 20 -10.41 -11.27 -31.93
N GLY A 21 -11.64 -10.93 -32.30
CA GLY A 21 -12.60 -10.36 -31.35
C GLY A 21 -12.94 -11.29 -30.19
N ALA A 22 -13.14 -12.59 -30.46
CA ALA A 22 -13.38 -13.59 -29.41
C ALA A 22 -12.12 -13.82 -28.53
N TYR A 23 -10.91 -13.76 -29.10
CA TYR A 23 -9.68 -13.88 -28.35
C TYR A 23 -9.44 -12.68 -27.41
N LEU A 24 -9.77 -11.47 -27.85
CA LEU A 24 -9.71 -10.25 -27.02
C LEU A 24 -10.75 -10.31 -25.89
N TYR A 25 -11.89 -10.92 -26.09
CA TYR A 25 -12.90 -11.14 -25.04
C TYR A 25 -12.52 -12.27 -24.07
N ALA A 26 -11.82 -13.30 -24.55
CA ALA A 26 -11.39 -14.42 -23.73
C ALA A 26 -10.19 -14.09 -22.83
N CYS A 27 -9.38 -13.08 -23.20
CA CYS A 27 -8.26 -12.61 -22.38
C CYS A 27 -8.67 -11.62 -21.29
N GLY A 28 -9.96 -11.51 -20.98
CA GLY A 28 -10.43 -10.86 -19.75
C GLY A 28 -9.96 -9.41 -19.58
N TRP A 29 -10.09 -8.59 -20.60
CA TRP A 29 -10.03 -7.16 -20.42
C TRP A 29 -11.28 -6.74 -19.65
N PHE A 30 -11.16 -6.78 -18.32
CA PHE A 30 -12.16 -6.17 -17.46
C PHE A 30 -12.08 -4.65 -17.68
N PRO A 31 -13.19 -3.99 -18.00
CA PRO A 31 -13.20 -2.55 -18.08
C PRO A 31 -12.73 -1.97 -16.75
N PRO A 32 -11.97 -0.86 -16.76
CA PRO A 32 -11.54 -0.16 -15.54
C PRO A 32 -12.70 0.16 -14.59
N ASP A 33 -13.92 0.26 -15.09
CA ASP A 33 -15.14 0.59 -14.38
C ASP A 33 -15.60 -0.45 -13.34
N TRP A 34 -15.05 -1.66 -13.38
CA TRP A 34 -15.31 -2.68 -12.35
C TRP A 34 -14.69 -2.35 -10.98
N TYR A 35 -13.76 -1.41 -10.96
CA TYR A 35 -13.11 -0.95 -9.74
C TYR A 35 -13.70 0.36 -9.22
N VAL A 36 -14.60 0.99 -9.95
CA VAL A 36 -15.32 2.15 -9.46
C VAL A 36 -16.41 1.65 -8.52
N THR A 37 -16.26 1.99 -7.25
CA THR A 37 -17.36 1.81 -6.30
C THR A 37 -18.47 2.75 -6.73
N ASN A 38 -19.59 2.22 -7.19
CA ASN A 38 -20.79 3.01 -7.46
C ASN A 38 -21.48 3.50 -6.18
N SER A 39 -20.73 3.53 -5.08
CA SER A 39 -21.23 3.98 -3.80
C SER A 39 -21.47 5.48 -3.81
N ALA A 40 -22.62 5.92 -3.35
CA ALA A 40 -22.86 7.32 -3.03
C ALA A 40 -21.97 7.80 -1.86
N PHE A 41 -21.45 6.87 -1.09
CA PHE A 41 -20.55 7.09 0.03
C PHE A 41 -19.12 6.73 -0.37
N SER A 42 -18.66 7.30 -1.47
CA SER A 42 -17.34 6.97 -2.02
C SER A 42 -16.22 7.63 -1.21
N PRO A 43 -15.08 6.96 -1.10
CA PRO A 43 -13.91 7.49 -0.39
C PRO A 43 -13.41 8.82 -0.95
N GLU A 44 -13.51 9.02 -2.26
CA GLU A 44 -13.08 10.23 -2.95
C GLU A 44 -13.89 11.47 -2.50
N VAL A 45 -15.12 11.24 -2.03
CA VAL A 45 -16.01 12.30 -1.55
C VAL A 45 -15.97 12.44 -0.03
N THR A 46 -15.80 11.33 0.69
CA THR A 46 -15.98 11.26 2.14
C THR A 46 -14.68 11.38 2.92
N VAL A 47 -13.54 11.04 2.30
CA VAL A 47 -12.22 11.03 2.95
C VAL A 47 -11.32 12.07 2.26
N PRO A 48 -10.45 12.78 3.01
CA PRO A 48 -9.50 13.72 2.40
C PRO A 48 -8.68 13.06 1.30
N LYS A 49 -8.53 13.76 0.19
CA LYS A 49 -7.85 13.27 -1.00
C LYS A 49 -6.44 12.75 -0.66
N GLY A 50 -6.14 11.53 -1.12
CA GLY A 50 -4.82 10.90 -0.95
C GLY A 50 -4.59 10.19 0.38
N VAL A 51 -5.49 10.31 1.36
CA VAL A 51 -5.25 9.73 2.70
C VAL A 51 -5.55 8.23 2.76
N TYR A 52 -6.66 7.78 2.17
CA TYR A 52 -7.10 6.37 2.24
C TYR A 52 -7.54 5.76 0.91
N ASN A 53 -7.40 6.47 -0.20
CA ASN A 53 -7.98 6.08 -1.50
C ASN A 53 -7.65 4.64 -1.89
N SER A 54 -6.41 4.22 -1.68
CA SER A 54 -5.93 2.87 -2.02
C SER A 54 -6.61 1.74 -1.24
N LEU A 55 -7.33 2.05 -0.14
CA LEU A 55 -7.99 1.06 0.70
C LEU A 55 -9.48 0.86 0.40
N PHE A 56 -10.03 1.55 -0.60
CA PHE A 56 -11.47 1.62 -0.83
C PHE A 56 -11.93 1.20 -2.23
N TYR A 57 -11.12 0.59 -3.04
CA TYR A 57 -11.48 0.27 -4.44
C TYR A 57 -12.67 -0.66 -4.59
N SER A 58 -12.89 -1.55 -3.66
CA SER A 58 -14.14 -2.28 -3.49
C SER A 58 -14.23 -2.83 -2.07
N VAL A 59 -15.43 -3.22 -1.66
CA VAL A 59 -15.63 -3.83 -0.34
C VAL A 59 -14.88 -5.14 -0.20
N GLU A 60 -14.78 -5.92 -1.25
CA GLU A 60 -14.04 -7.18 -1.29
C GLU A 60 -12.56 -6.96 -1.57
N GLN A 61 -12.26 -6.02 -2.46
CA GLN A 61 -10.91 -5.75 -2.95
C GLN A 61 -10.21 -4.60 -2.23
N SER A 62 -10.90 -3.88 -1.35
CA SER A 62 -10.29 -2.84 -0.52
C SER A 62 -9.10 -3.34 0.29
N PHE A 63 -8.80 -4.61 0.15
CA PHE A 63 -7.70 -5.33 0.75
C PHE A 63 -6.77 -6.03 -0.19
N ASN A 64 -7.18 -6.33 -1.40
CA ASN A 64 -6.39 -7.20 -2.26
C ASN A 64 -5.23 -6.50 -2.95
N GLY A 65 -4.97 -5.20 -2.68
CA GLY A 65 -3.77 -4.45 -3.06
C GLY A 65 -3.37 -4.48 -4.52
N TYR A 66 -4.08 -5.23 -5.33
CA TYR A 66 -3.84 -5.27 -6.77
C TYR A 66 -4.16 -3.95 -7.46
N VAL A 67 -4.96 -3.12 -6.79
CA VAL A 67 -5.38 -1.83 -7.30
C VAL A 67 -5.06 -0.81 -6.22
N GLY A 68 -4.00 -0.04 -6.37
CA GLY A 68 -3.71 1.06 -5.46
C GLY A 68 -2.38 1.03 -4.73
N ILE A 69 -1.53 0.02 -4.94
CA ILE A 69 -0.11 0.19 -4.65
C ILE A 69 0.50 0.79 -5.91
N ASP A 70 0.60 2.10 -5.92
CA ASP A 70 1.41 2.79 -6.91
C ASP A 70 2.88 2.43 -6.67
N SER A 71 3.46 1.65 -7.60
CA SER A 71 4.87 1.27 -7.56
C SER A 71 5.77 2.50 -7.61
N ASP A 72 5.29 3.54 -8.26
CA ASP A 72 6.05 4.74 -8.57
C ASP A 72 5.83 5.88 -7.55
N ARG A 73 5.07 5.63 -6.49
CA ARG A 73 4.69 6.65 -5.48
C ARG A 73 5.84 7.43 -4.85
N TYR A 74 7.06 6.89 -4.88
CA TYR A 74 8.27 7.56 -4.38
C TYR A 74 9.20 8.05 -5.49
N THR A 75 8.93 7.72 -6.74
CA THR A 75 9.85 7.96 -7.86
C THR A 75 10.20 9.43 -8.03
N GLU A 76 9.22 10.31 -8.03
CA GLU A 76 9.46 11.74 -8.23
C GLU A 76 10.12 12.39 -7.01
N ASP A 77 9.78 11.97 -5.79
CA ASP A 77 10.38 12.49 -4.56
C ASP A 77 11.84 12.02 -4.45
N ASP A 78 12.11 10.74 -4.65
CA ASP A 78 13.46 10.18 -4.63
C ASP A 78 14.35 10.85 -5.71
N LEU A 79 13.79 11.06 -6.91
CA LEU A 79 14.50 11.76 -8.00
C LEU A 79 14.77 13.23 -7.66
N ALA A 80 13.80 13.93 -7.10
CA ALA A 80 13.97 15.33 -6.69
C ALA A 80 15.05 15.47 -5.61
N ASP A 81 15.04 14.58 -4.63
CA ASP A 81 16.03 14.52 -3.57
C ASP A 81 17.45 14.31 -4.10
N TRP A 82 17.64 13.35 -5.01
CA TRP A 82 18.95 13.10 -5.61
C TRP A 82 19.39 14.24 -6.54
N CYS A 83 18.47 14.84 -7.30
CA CYS A 83 18.77 16.03 -8.10
C CYS A 83 19.22 17.20 -7.24
N ALA A 84 18.56 17.43 -6.10
CA ALA A 84 18.95 18.48 -5.17
C ALA A 84 20.32 18.20 -4.54
N TYR A 85 20.62 16.97 -4.20
CA TYR A 85 21.90 16.54 -3.60
C TYR A 85 23.07 16.66 -4.60
N VAL A 86 22.91 16.10 -5.80
CA VAL A 86 23.96 16.11 -6.86
C VAL A 86 24.15 17.50 -7.46
N GLY A 87 23.07 18.29 -7.53
CA GLY A 87 23.07 19.65 -8.08
C GLY A 87 23.35 19.67 -9.58
N LYS A 88 24.11 20.66 -10.01
CA LYS A 88 24.42 20.88 -11.43
C LYS A 88 25.48 19.92 -12.02
N ALA A 89 26.08 19.04 -11.19
CA ALA A 89 27.14 18.14 -11.62
C ALA A 89 26.63 17.02 -12.53
N MET A 90 25.32 16.72 -12.47
CA MET A 90 24.68 15.75 -13.35
C MET A 90 23.26 16.22 -13.73
N PRO A 91 22.85 16.14 -15.02
CA PRO A 91 21.50 16.50 -15.43
C PRO A 91 20.42 15.58 -14.84
N ARG A 92 19.22 16.13 -14.59
CA ARG A 92 18.07 15.39 -14.05
C ARG A 92 17.74 14.14 -14.87
N GLU A 93 17.76 14.24 -16.19
CA GLU A 93 17.45 13.12 -17.08
C GLU A 93 18.48 11.98 -16.94
N GLN A 94 19.75 12.32 -16.75
CA GLN A 94 20.78 11.31 -16.50
C GLN A 94 20.60 10.66 -15.14
N ILE A 95 20.25 11.43 -14.10
CA ILE A 95 19.95 10.88 -12.77
C ILE A 95 18.76 9.92 -12.86
N ARG A 96 17.67 10.32 -13.55
CA ARG A 96 16.49 9.48 -13.76
C ARG A 96 16.84 8.18 -14.49
N HIS A 97 17.57 8.28 -15.59
CA HIS A 97 18.02 7.12 -16.36
C HIS A 97 18.82 6.15 -15.50
N LEU A 98 19.84 6.63 -14.78
CA LEU A 98 20.67 5.77 -13.92
C LEU A 98 19.88 5.16 -12.74
N MET A 99 18.82 5.81 -12.25
CA MET A 99 18.01 5.31 -11.15
C MET A 99 17.01 4.24 -11.60
N TYR A 100 16.38 4.39 -12.76
CA TYR A 100 15.17 3.64 -13.10
C TYR A 100 15.22 2.82 -14.38
N ASP A 101 16.21 3.05 -15.25
CA ASP A 101 16.36 2.22 -16.45
C ASP A 101 17.01 0.88 -16.10
N GLY A 102 16.34 -0.22 -16.46
CA GLY A 102 16.77 -1.59 -16.13
C GLY A 102 18.17 -1.94 -16.61
N GLU A 103 18.59 -1.39 -17.75
CA GLU A 103 19.89 -1.70 -18.38
C GLU A 103 21.03 -0.80 -17.89
N ALA A 104 20.78 0.21 -17.06
CA ALA A 104 21.77 1.21 -16.67
C ALA A 104 22.82 0.74 -15.66
N ILE A 105 22.76 -0.49 -15.14
CA ILE A 105 23.71 -0.95 -14.09
C ILE A 105 25.17 -0.95 -14.59
N ASP A 106 25.41 -1.39 -15.81
CA ASP A 106 26.77 -1.41 -16.38
C ASP A 106 27.28 0.00 -16.58
N GLU A 107 26.44 0.94 -16.97
CA GLU A 107 26.78 2.35 -17.06
C GLU A 107 27.13 2.94 -15.70
N VAL A 108 26.38 2.63 -14.65
CA VAL A 108 26.68 3.04 -13.26
C VAL A 108 28.09 2.60 -12.86
N LEU A 109 28.44 1.33 -13.12
CA LEU A 109 29.77 0.77 -12.80
C LEU A 109 30.87 1.45 -13.61
N GLN A 110 30.65 1.67 -14.92
CA GLN A 110 31.59 2.37 -15.79
C GLN A 110 31.83 3.81 -15.33
N LEU A 111 30.74 4.56 -15.03
CA LEU A 111 30.84 5.94 -14.56
C LEU A 111 31.56 6.02 -13.21
N LYS A 112 31.31 5.08 -12.31
CA LYS A 112 31.94 5.03 -11.00
C LYS A 112 33.46 4.78 -11.11
N HIS A 113 33.88 3.88 -11.98
CA HIS A 113 35.30 3.57 -12.21
C HIS A 113 36.02 4.56 -13.13
N SER A 114 35.24 5.31 -13.93
CA SER A 114 35.80 6.38 -14.76
C SER A 114 36.20 7.57 -13.87
N LYS A 115 37.24 8.29 -14.26
CA LYS A 115 37.60 9.55 -13.60
C LYS A 115 36.77 10.74 -14.11
N LYS A 116 35.64 10.48 -14.80
CA LYS A 116 34.81 11.51 -15.41
C LYS A 116 34.17 12.45 -14.39
N PHE A 117 33.73 11.89 -13.26
CA PHE A 117 33.14 12.66 -12.18
C PHE A 117 34.05 12.60 -10.95
N THR A 118 34.57 13.75 -10.55
CA THR A 118 35.41 13.92 -9.33
C THR A 118 34.62 14.52 -8.17
N ASP A 119 33.41 15.02 -8.46
CA ASP A 119 32.53 15.56 -7.42
C ASP A 119 32.13 14.48 -6.41
N LYS A 120 32.30 14.76 -5.13
CA LYS A 120 32.06 13.81 -4.05
C LYS A 120 30.59 13.38 -3.99
N ARG A 121 29.64 14.28 -4.27
CA ARG A 121 28.20 13.98 -4.24
C ARG A 121 27.82 13.05 -5.38
N VAL A 122 28.41 13.26 -6.57
CA VAL A 122 28.22 12.33 -7.70
C VAL A 122 28.79 10.96 -7.36
N GLN A 123 29.97 10.88 -6.75
CA GLN A 123 30.57 9.61 -6.34
C GLN A 123 29.73 8.89 -5.28
N ASN A 124 29.15 9.62 -4.32
CA ASN A 124 28.21 9.09 -3.35
C ASN A 124 26.94 8.55 -4.03
N PHE A 125 26.39 9.29 -4.99
CA PHE A 125 25.22 8.86 -5.78
C PHE A 125 25.51 7.56 -6.57
N LEU A 126 26.64 7.48 -7.28
CA LEU A 126 27.05 6.27 -7.97
C LEU A 126 27.30 5.09 -7.01
N THR A 127 27.82 5.35 -5.82
CA THR A 127 27.97 4.31 -4.77
C THR A 127 26.62 3.81 -4.26
N PHE A 128 25.64 4.72 -4.08
CA PHE A 128 24.29 4.34 -3.73
C PHE A 128 23.66 3.47 -4.81
N LEU A 129 23.79 3.85 -6.09
CA LEU A 129 23.26 3.08 -7.21
C LEU A 129 23.92 1.70 -7.35
N GLU A 130 25.24 1.60 -7.17
CA GLU A 130 25.92 0.30 -7.15
C GLU A 130 25.33 -0.64 -6.09
N ILE A 131 25.07 -0.13 -4.88
CA ILE A 131 24.46 -0.91 -3.80
C ILE A 131 23.02 -1.29 -4.14
N THR A 132 22.22 -0.34 -4.60
CA THR A 132 20.78 -0.59 -4.85
C THR A 132 20.56 -1.49 -6.04
N ARG A 133 21.21 -1.18 -7.18
CA ARG A 133 21.05 -1.91 -8.43
C ARG A 133 21.75 -3.27 -8.39
N GLY A 134 22.94 -3.35 -7.78
CA GLY A 134 23.66 -4.61 -7.61
C GLY A 134 22.94 -5.66 -6.76
N ASN A 135 21.97 -5.24 -5.94
CA ASN A 135 21.16 -6.14 -5.10
C ASN A 135 19.69 -6.20 -5.52
N GLU A 136 19.30 -5.57 -6.64
CA GLU A 136 17.92 -5.42 -7.06
C GLU A 136 17.20 -6.76 -7.29
N VAL A 137 17.87 -7.71 -7.93
CA VAL A 137 17.32 -9.04 -8.20
C VAL A 137 16.82 -9.72 -6.92
N ILE A 138 17.56 -9.60 -5.82
CA ILE A 138 17.21 -10.24 -4.55
C ILE A 138 16.21 -9.38 -3.75
N THR A 139 16.42 -8.06 -3.75
CA THR A 139 15.64 -7.13 -2.92
C THR A 139 14.36 -6.62 -3.59
N GLY A 140 14.25 -6.76 -4.91
CA GLY A 140 13.04 -6.44 -5.68
C GLY A 140 11.98 -7.56 -5.70
N GLY A 141 12.28 -8.67 -5.03
CA GLY A 141 11.54 -9.90 -5.17
C GLY A 141 12.10 -10.71 -6.34
N SER A 142 12.52 -11.92 -6.08
CA SER A 142 13.08 -12.81 -7.11
C SER A 142 12.15 -12.81 -8.33
N TYR A 143 12.72 -12.63 -9.52
CA TYR A 143 12.01 -12.89 -10.76
C TYR A 143 11.52 -14.34 -10.68
N TYR A 144 10.25 -14.51 -10.40
CA TYR A 144 9.60 -15.82 -10.50
C TYR A 144 8.58 -15.73 -11.62
N ASP A 145 8.52 -16.79 -12.40
CA ASP A 145 7.40 -16.97 -13.33
C ASP A 145 6.12 -17.07 -12.48
N PRO A 146 5.13 -16.17 -12.65
CA PRO A 146 3.87 -16.23 -11.92
C PRO A 146 3.16 -17.58 -12.04
N TRP A 147 3.47 -18.33 -13.07
CA TRP A 147 2.89 -19.65 -13.39
C TRP A 147 3.69 -20.83 -12.82
N ASP A 148 4.94 -20.59 -12.35
CA ASP A 148 5.79 -21.62 -11.74
C ASP A 148 5.79 -21.50 -10.22
N TYR A 149 4.71 -21.98 -9.60
CA TYR A 149 4.54 -21.93 -8.13
C TYR A 149 5.48 -22.89 -7.38
N GLU A 150 6.00 -23.91 -8.04
CA GLU A 150 6.76 -25.00 -7.41
C GLU A 150 8.25 -24.65 -7.27
N ASN A 151 8.79 -23.81 -8.16
CA ASN A 151 10.21 -23.46 -8.20
C ASN A 151 10.54 -22.06 -7.64
N ARG A 152 9.78 -21.59 -6.65
CA ARG A 152 10.05 -20.29 -6.00
C ARG A 152 11.35 -20.35 -5.20
N ASN A 153 12.47 -20.12 -5.86
CA ASN A 153 13.76 -19.95 -5.21
C ASN A 153 13.86 -18.53 -4.62
N TYR A 154 13.59 -18.42 -3.34
CA TYR A 154 13.88 -17.20 -2.58
C TYR A 154 15.39 -17.13 -2.30
N GLN A 155 16.12 -16.50 -3.22
CA GLN A 155 17.53 -16.20 -2.95
C GLN A 155 17.62 -15.22 -1.78
N ARG A 156 18.56 -15.47 -0.90
CA ARG A 156 18.91 -14.57 0.20
C ARG A 156 20.32 -14.06 0.02
N LEU A 157 20.54 -12.82 0.45
CA LEU A 157 21.89 -12.25 0.47
C LEU A 157 22.74 -12.96 1.51
N GLN A 158 23.96 -13.28 1.13
CA GLN A 158 24.98 -13.65 2.10
C GLN A 158 25.25 -12.48 3.05
N ASN A 159 25.62 -12.77 4.29
CA ASN A 159 25.80 -11.74 5.31
C ASN A 159 26.96 -10.74 5.03
N THR A 160 27.84 -11.04 4.11
CA THR A 160 28.97 -10.17 3.71
C THR A 160 28.50 -8.83 3.14
N GLU A 161 27.48 -8.82 2.31
CA GLU A 161 26.99 -7.58 1.67
C GLU A 161 26.27 -6.65 2.66
N PRO A 162 25.31 -7.09 3.48
CA PRO A 162 24.76 -6.26 4.55
C PRO A 162 25.80 -5.70 5.51
N GLN A 163 26.82 -6.49 5.86
CA GLN A 163 27.92 -6.05 6.73
C GLN A 163 28.77 -4.97 6.07
N ARG A 164 29.08 -5.11 4.78
CA ARG A 164 29.80 -4.10 4.00
C ARG A 164 29.07 -2.75 3.99
N VAL A 165 27.74 -2.78 3.75
CA VAL A 165 26.91 -1.57 3.69
C VAL A 165 26.73 -0.96 5.08
N GLU A 166 26.60 -1.76 6.12
CA GLU A 166 26.60 -1.28 7.51
C GLU A 166 27.93 -0.62 7.88
N ALA A 167 29.07 -1.20 7.52
CA ALA A 167 30.38 -0.61 7.77
C ALA A 167 30.53 0.73 7.04
N LEU A 168 30.03 0.83 5.80
CA LEU A 168 29.99 2.09 5.09
C LEU A 168 29.14 3.12 5.84
N TYR A 169 27.91 2.77 6.26
CA TYR A 169 27.04 3.66 7.05
C TYR A 169 27.76 4.18 8.29
N ARG A 170 28.39 3.30 9.08
CA ARG A 170 29.07 3.67 10.31
C ARG A 170 30.29 4.56 10.08
N SER A 171 30.86 4.56 8.88
CA SER A 171 31.99 5.44 8.50
C SER A 171 31.55 6.86 8.09
N LEU A 172 30.24 7.08 7.86
CA LEU A 172 29.72 8.34 7.36
C LEU A 172 29.38 9.29 8.54
N THR A 173 30.22 10.29 8.75
CA THR A 173 30.10 11.22 9.89
C THR A 173 29.64 12.63 9.53
N SER A 174 29.75 13.04 8.25
CA SER A 174 29.57 14.43 7.85
C SER A 174 28.51 14.68 6.78
N ASP A 175 28.00 13.65 6.13
CA ASP A 175 27.01 13.74 5.05
C ASP A 175 25.70 13.08 5.48
N ALA A 176 24.85 13.83 6.16
CA ALA A 176 23.59 13.32 6.70
C ALA A 176 22.62 12.79 5.61
N PHE A 177 22.60 13.42 4.42
CA PHE A 177 21.76 12.99 3.33
C PHE A 177 22.17 11.60 2.83
N PHE A 178 23.44 11.44 2.52
CA PHE A 178 23.99 10.17 2.04
C PHE A 178 23.95 9.10 3.12
N ALA A 179 24.31 9.44 4.36
CA ALA A 179 24.25 8.53 5.50
C ALA A 179 22.83 7.95 5.71
N ASN A 180 21.78 8.77 5.61
CA ASN A 180 20.41 8.28 5.75
C ASN A 180 20.03 7.29 4.64
N ARG A 181 20.44 7.51 3.39
CA ARG A 181 20.19 6.58 2.28
C ARG A 181 20.96 5.26 2.44
N ILE A 182 22.21 5.32 2.89
CA ILE A 182 23.01 4.11 3.15
C ILE A 182 22.47 3.35 4.36
N TRP A 183 22.03 4.06 5.42
CA TRP A 183 21.34 3.44 6.55
C TRP A 183 20.11 2.65 6.11
N PHE A 184 19.27 3.26 5.26
CA PHE A 184 18.09 2.58 4.71
C PHE A 184 18.48 1.33 3.91
N GLN A 185 19.55 1.39 3.10
CA GLN A 185 20.02 0.20 2.38
C GLN A 185 20.57 -0.86 3.34
N ALA A 186 21.26 -0.49 4.41
CA ALA A 186 21.72 -1.45 5.42
C ALA A 186 20.52 -2.18 6.07
N VAL A 187 19.45 -1.47 6.44
CA VAL A 187 18.20 -2.08 6.94
C VAL A 187 17.61 -3.03 5.90
N ARG A 188 17.45 -2.57 4.65
CA ARG A 188 16.87 -3.36 3.56
C ARG A 188 17.68 -4.64 3.30
N LEU A 189 18.99 -4.55 3.17
CA LEU A 189 19.85 -5.69 2.88
C LEU A 189 19.89 -6.70 4.03
N LYS A 190 19.89 -6.24 5.29
CA LYS A 190 19.74 -7.13 6.46
C LYS A 190 18.43 -7.92 6.42
N PHE A 191 17.34 -7.28 6.06
CA PHE A 191 16.04 -7.96 5.95
C PHE A 191 16.05 -9.07 4.89
N TYR A 192 16.73 -8.86 3.76
CA TYR A 192 16.85 -9.85 2.68
C TYR A 192 18.00 -10.83 2.85
N SER A 193 18.80 -10.70 3.92
CA SER A 193 19.92 -11.60 4.19
C SER A 193 19.49 -12.93 4.81
N GLU A 194 20.43 -13.87 4.87
CA GLU A 194 20.26 -15.14 5.58
C GLU A 194 19.92 -14.93 7.07
N ASN A 195 20.50 -13.91 7.70
CA ASN A 195 20.22 -13.51 9.08
C ASN A 195 19.25 -12.31 9.12
N ARG A 196 18.00 -12.54 8.69
CA ARG A 196 16.96 -11.49 8.63
C ARG A 196 16.75 -10.79 9.97
N SER A 197 16.75 -11.52 11.08
CA SER A 197 16.50 -10.95 12.42
C SER A 197 17.55 -9.94 12.85
N SER A 198 18.73 -9.93 12.23
CA SER A 198 19.77 -8.92 12.49
C SER A 198 19.32 -7.47 12.16
N VAL A 199 18.23 -7.32 11.41
CA VAL A 199 17.65 -5.99 11.12
C VAL A 199 17.06 -5.34 12.37
N ILE A 200 16.52 -6.13 13.30
CA ILE A 200 15.86 -5.65 14.52
C ILE A 200 16.85 -4.88 15.41
N PRO A 201 17.90 -5.50 15.96
CA PRO A 201 18.85 -4.79 16.82
C PRO A 201 19.57 -3.64 16.08
N PHE A 202 19.85 -3.77 14.80
CA PHE A 202 20.44 -2.68 14.02
C PHE A 202 19.52 -1.46 13.96
N PHE A 203 18.22 -1.66 13.71
CA PHE A 203 17.26 -0.58 13.70
C PHE A 203 17.10 0.05 15.09
N GLU A 204 16.95 -0.76 16.13
CA GLU A 204 16.82 -0.28 17.52
C GLU A 204 18.01 0.59 17.95
N GLU A 205 19.22 0.21 17.57
CA GLU A 205 20.43 0.98 17.87
C GLU A 205 20.49 2.31 17.10
N THR A 206 20.09 2.32 15.84
CA THR A 206 20.41 3.42 14.91
C THR A 206 19.26 4.33 14.56
N ALA A 207 18.00 3.90 14.71
CA ALA A 207 16.82 4.62 14.25
C ALA A 207 16.62 5.98 14.94
N ALA A 208 16.98 6.09 16.22
CA ALA A 208 16.81 7.34 16.97
C ALA A 208 17.61 8.52 16.39
N SER A 209 18.70 8.24 15.66
CA SER A 209 19.53 9.25 14.99
C SER A 209 19.05 9.60 13.57
N GLN A 210 18.04 8.89 13.05
CA GLN A 210 17.56 9.10 11.69
C GLN A 210 16.40 10.10 11.62
N PRO A 211 16.33 10.91 10.55
CA PRO A 211 15.18 11.75 10.31
C PRO A 211 13.92 10.89 10.07
N LYS A 212 12.79 11.26 10.66
CA LYS A 212 11.50 10.58 10.48
C LYS A 212 10.87 10.95 9.12
N ASN A 213 11.52 10.56 8.05
CA ASN A 213 11.08 10.72 6.66
C ASN A 213 10.50 9.40 6.09
N SER A 214 10.17 9.37 4.81
CA SER A 214 9.64 8.17 4.12
C SER A 214 10.58 6.97 4.25
N LEU A 215 11.89 7.15 4.20
CA LEU A 215 12.89 6.08 4.35
C LEU A 215 12.86 5.47 5.76
N TYR A 216 12.62 6.30 6.80
CA TYR A 216 12.48 5.82 8.17
C TYR A 216 11.31 4.85 8.31
N TYR A 217 10.13 5.21 7.82
CA TYR A 217 8.95 4.37 7.93
C TYR A 217 9.00 3.15 7.00
N ARG A 218 9.64 3.27 5.84
CA ARG A 218 9.96 2.12 4.98
C ARG A 218 10.93 1.15 5.65
N ALA A 219 11.93 1.66 6.37
CA ALA A 219 12.85 0.85 7.17
C ALA A 219 12.11 0.14 8.33
N MET A 220 11.26 0.87 9.06
CA MET A 220 10.42 0.31 10.12
C MET A 220 9.52 -0.82 9.60
N HIS A 221 9.03 -0.73 8.37
CA HIS A 221 8.24 -1.79 7.75
C HIS A 221 9.06 -3.08 7.54
N TYR A 222 10.33 -2.99 7.12
CA TYR A 222 11.22 -4.16 7.07
C TYR A 222 11.42 -4.81 8.45
N VAL A 223 11.54 -4.00 9.50
CA VAL A 223 11.64 -4.52 10.88
C VAL A 223 10.36 -5.23 11.30
N ALA A 224 9.20 -4.66 11.01
CA ALA A 224 7.91 -5.33 11.24
C ALA A 224 7.83 -6.67 10.49
N GLY A 225 8.29 -6.71 9.23
CA GLY A 225 8.39 -7.94 8.44
C GLY A 225 9.32 -8.99 9.06
N ALA A 226 10.41 -8.58 9.72
CA ALA A 226 11.28 -9.49 10.46
C ALA A 226 10.59 -10.09 11.70
N TYR A 227 9.89 -9.27 12.48
CA TYR A 227 9.06 -9.75 13.59
C TYR A 227 7.96 -10.72 13.15
N ILE A 228 7.32 -10.46 11.98
CA ILE A 228 6.32 -11.38 11.41
C ILE A 228 6.95 -12.73 11.07
N ALA A 229 8.14 -12.72 10.47
CA ALA A 229 8.86 -13.95 10.12
C ALA A 229 9.19 -14.81 11.35
N GLU A 230 9.41 -14.18 12.50
CA GLU A 230 9.64 -14.83 13.80
C GLU A 230 8.33 -15.07 14.59
N LYS A 231 7.17 -14.74 14.01
CA LYS A 231 5.85 -14.84 14.64
C LYS A 231 5.66 -13.95 15.89
N HIS A 232 6.44 -12.90 16.00
CA HIS A 232 6.30 -11.88 17.05
C HIS A 232 5.26 -10.83 16.62
N TYR A 233 4.02 -11.27 16.42
CA TYR A 233 2.94 -10.44 15.88
C TYR A 233 2.61 -9.20 16.72
N PRO A 234 2.63 -9.24 18.07
CA PRO A 234 2.39 -8.05 18.88
C PRO A 234 3.37 -6.91 18.56
N GLN A 235 4.67 -7.21 18.46
CA GLN A 235 5.71 -6.24 18.14
C GLN A 235 5.56 -5.72 16.72
N ALA A 236 5.31 -6.62 15.77
CA ALA A 236 5.06 -6.25 14.39
C ALA A 236 3.87 -5.28 14.26
N ASN A 237 2.73 -5.60 14.90
CA ASN A 237 1.52 -4.81 14.82
C ASN A 237 1.68 -3.40 15.41
N VAL A 238 2.52 -3.22 16.43
CA VAL A 238 2.85 -1.89 16.96
C VAL A 238 3.55 -1.03 15.91
N LEU A 239 4.57 -1.59 15.24
CA LEU A 239 5.30 -0.87 14.19
C LEU A 239 4.40 -0.58 12.98
N LEU A 240 3.60 -1.57 12.57
CA LEU A 240 2.64 -1.40 11.47
C LEU A 240 1.59 -0.34 11.80
N ALA A 241 1.11 -0.27 13.04
CA ALA A 241 0.16 0.76 13.47
C ALA A 241 0.79 2.17 13.48
N GLU A 242 2.05 2.32 13.88
CA GLU A 242 2.77 3.59 13.80
C GLU A 242 2.93 4.05 12.35
N ILE A 243 3.30 3.14 11.44
CA ILE A 243 3.38 3.44 10.01
C ILE A 243 2.00 3.81 9.45
N PHE A 244 0.97 3.05 9.80
CA PHE A 244 -0.40 3.29 9.33
C PHE A 244 -0.94 4.65 9.76
N ASP A 245 -0.61 5.09 10.97
CA ASP A 245 -0.99 6.40 11.50
C ASP A 245 -0.28 7.55 10.75
N THR A 246 1.03 7.41 10.55
CA THR A 246 1.90 8.52 10.12
C THR A 246 2.15 8.60 8.62
N THR A 247 2.02 7.49 7.87
CA THR A 247 2.47 7.41 6.47
C THR A 247 1.36 6.87 5.56
N PRO A 248 0.51 7.77 5.01
CA PRO A 248 -0.60 7.37 4.14
C PRO A 248 -0.18 6.47 2.97
N GLU A 249 0.98 6.74 2.36
CA GLU A 249 1.50 6.01 1.20
C GLU A 249 1.84 4.55 1.50
N LEU A 250 2.05 4.21 2.77
CA LEU A 250 2.35 2.84 3.20
C LEU A 250 1.12 2.08 3.74
N ARG A 251 -0.03 2.72 3.92
CA ARG A 251 -1.21 2.10 4.56
C ARG A 251 -1.63 0.81 3.90
N THR A 252 -1.71 0.77 2.58
CA THR A 252 -2.06 -0.45 1.85
C THR A 252 -1.03 -1.55 2.10
N THR A 253 0.25 -1.22 1.99
CA THR A 253 1.33 -2.19 2.15
C THR A 253 1.37 -2.77 3.56
N VAL A 254 1.30 -1.93 4.60
CA VAL A 254 1.31 -2.42 6.00
C VAL A 254 0.00 -3.10 6.37
N GLY A 255 -1.10 -2.73 5.71
CA GLY A 255 -2.36 -3.41 5.81
C GLY A 255 -2.22 -4.91 5.53
N TYR A 256 -1.52 -5.33 4.50
CA TYR A 256 -1.30 -6.77 4.18
C TYR A 256 -0.55 -7.53 5.25
N ASP A 257 0.39 -6.86 5.90
CA ASP A 257 1.28 -7.50 6.85
C ASP A 257 0.71 -7.58 8.26
N TYR A 258 -0.35 -6.81 8.55
CA TYR A 258 -1.02 -6.85 9.84
C TYR A 258 -1.54 -8.26 10.16
N ARG A 259 -1.40 -8.68 11.41
CA ARG A 259 -1.88 -9.98 11.91
C ARG A 259 -2.85 -9.75 13.07
N PRO A 260 -4.17 -9.98 12.86
CA PRO A 260 -5.16 -9.78 13.91
C PRO A 260 -4.85 -10.64 15.13
N LEU A 261 -5.03 -10.04 16.29
CA LEU A 261 -4.84 -10.69 17.58
C LEU A 261 -6.16 -10.67 18.40
N PRO A 262 -6.28 -11.47 19.44
CA PRO A 262 -7.41 -11.39 20.37
C PRO A 262 -7.54 -9.97 20.97
N ASP A 263 -8.77 -9.47 21.09
CA ASP A 263 -9.06 -8.11 21.60
C ASP A 263 -8.40 -7.78 22.93
N ARG A 264 -8.30 -8.76 23.83
CA ARG A 264 -7.64 -8.58 25.12
C ARG A 264 -6.15 -8.26 24.95
N GLU A 265 -5.49 -8.92 24.02
CA GLU A 265 -4.08 -8.71 23.72
C GLU A 265 -3.86 -7.36 23.06
N ILE A 266 -4.70 -7.02 22.06
CA ILE A 266 -4.67 -5.69 21.41
C ILE A 266 -4.88 -4.59 22.45
N ALA A 267 -5.81 -4.74 23.39
CA ALA A 267 -6.06 -3.74 24.43
C ALA A 267 -4.84 -3.54 25.35
N GLN A 268 -4.13 -4.60 25.71
CA GLN A 268 -2.91 -4.52 26.52
C GLN A 268 -1.76 -3.80 25.77
N ILE A 269 -1.64 -4.04 24.47
CA ILE A 269 -0.67 -3.37 23.60
C ILE A 269 -1.03 -1.88 23.49
N ALA A 270 -2.28 -1.59 23.15
CA ALA A 270 -2.78 -0.25 22.90
C ALA A 270 -2.53 0.71 24.05
N GLN A 271 -2.74 0.28 25.28
CA GLN A 271 -2.55 1.11 26.48
C GLN A 271 -1.16 1.73 26.62
N LYS A 272 -0.14 1.18 25.93
CA LYS A 272 1.24 1.66 26.00
C LYS A 272 1.62 2.61 24.85
N LEU A 273 0.68 2.84 23.92
CA LEU A 273 0.92 3.59 22.71
C LEU A 273 0.39 5.04 22.80
N SER A 274 0.87 5.92 21.94
CA SER A 274 0.27 7.25 21.79
C SER A 274 -1.17 7.15 21.26
N PRO A 275 -2.05 8.13 21.53
CA PRO A 275 -3.45 8.07 21.11
C PRO A 275 -3.65 7.82 19.61
N GLY A 276 -2.85 8.47 18.74
CA GLY A 276 -2.91 8.26 17.29
C GLY A 276 -2.61 6.81 16.90
N VAL A 277 -1.51 6.26 17.42
CA VAL A 277 -1.12 4.86 17.13
C VAL A 277 -2.12 3.87 17.74
N GLN A 278 -2.72 4.17 18.89
CA GLN A 278 -3.83 3.37 19.45
C GLN A 278 -5.02 3.32 18.47
N CYS A 279 -5.42 4.49 17.95
CA CYS A 279 -6.52 4.59 17.00
C CYS A 279 -6.21 3.81 15.71
N ALA A 280 -4.99 3.93 15.19
CA ALA A 280 -4.54 3.17 14.02
C ALA A 280 -4.58 1.65 14.26
N LEU A 281 -4.09 1.19 15.40
CA LEU A 281 -4.11 -0.22 15.78
C LEU A 281 -5.54 -0.79 15.83
N TRP A 282 -6.48 -0.05 16.43
CA TRP A 282 -7.88 -0.44 16.46
C TRP A 282 -8.55 -0.35 15.08
N ALA A 283 -8.15 0.61 14.24
CA ALA A 283 -8.65 0.69 12.87
C ALA A 283 -8.23 -0.52 12.04
N MET A 284 -6.96 -0.91 12.12
CA MET A 284 -6.45 -2.10 11.45
C MET A 284 -7.15 -3.37 11.96
N GLN A 285 -7.35 -3.50 13.27
CA GLN A 285 -8.08 -4.62 13.86
C GLN A 285 -9.53 -4.67 13.35
N GLY A 286 -10.20 -3.51 13.29
CA GLY A 286 -11.57 -3.40 12.79
C GLY A 286 -11.72 -3.81 11.33
N PHE A 287 -10.75 -3.42 10.55
CA PHE A 287 -10.67 -3.75 9.15
C PHE A 287 -10.51 -5.26 8.94
N TYR A 288 -9.58 -5.93 9.61
CA TYR A 288 -9.31 -7.35 9.43
C TYR A 288 -10.38 -8.28 10.00
N THR A 289 -10.96 -7.89 11.13
CA THR A 289 -12.00 -8.72 11.76
C THR A 289 -13.38 -8.47 11.17
N ASN A 290 -13.52 -7.58 10.20
CA ASN A 290 -14.80 -7.19 9.61
C ASN A 290 -15.83 -6.69 10.65
N ASN A 291 -15.36 -5.99 11.67
CA ASN A 291 -16.20 -5.48 12.75
C ASN A 291 -15.97 -3.97 12.95
N GLU A 292 -16.10 -3.23 11.87
CA GLU A 292 -15.82 -1.80 11.78
C GLU A 292 -16.54 -0.99 12.85
N ALA A 293 -17.83 -1.27 13.09
CA ALA A 293 -18.64 -0.53 14.04
C ALA A 293 -18.08 -0.60 15.48
N ASN A 294 -17.73 -1.81 15.93
CA ASN A 294 -17.22 -2.01 17.30
C ASN A 294 -15.89 -1.26 17.51
N TYR A 295 -14.99 -1.34 16.55
CA TYR A 295 -13.67 -0.72 16.70
C TYR A 295 -13.70 0.78 16.45
N LEU A 296 -14.60 1.27 15.59
CA LEU A 296 -14.88 2.69 15.45
C LEU A 296 -15.33 3.29 16.78
N LEU A 297 -16.25 2.62 17.49
CA LEU A 297 -16.70 3.06 18.81
C LEU A 297 -15.55 3.07 19.83
N LYS A 298 -14.64 2.10 19.78
CA LYS A 298 -13.42 2.10 20.61
C LYS A 298 -12.53 3.31 20.30
N ILE A 299 -12.30 3.62 19.02
CA ILE A 299 -11.51 4.78 18.61
C ILE A 299 -12.12 6.07 19.14
N LEU A 300 -13.45 6.23 19.06
CA LEU A 300 -14.16 7.41 19.57
C LEU A 300 -13.99 7.63 21.06
N THR A 301 -13.68 6.58 21.85
CA THR A 301 -13.38 6.74 23.28
C THR A 301 -11.96 7.23 23.53
N ILE A 302 -11.05 7.08 22.55
CA ILE A 302 -9.64 7.51 22.63
C ILE A 302 -9.50 8.91 22.07
N ASP A 303 -9.91 9.09 20.82
CA ASP A 303 -9.86 10.35 20.10
C ASP A 303 -11.02 10.50 19.11
N ARG A 304 -11.94 11.43 19.40
CA ARG A 304 -13.08 11.73 18.52
C ARG A 304 -12.70 12.44 17.22
N GLN A 305 -11.49 12.99 17.16
CA GLN A 305 -10.97 13.70 15.99
C GLN A 305 -10.05 12.80 15.13
N SER A 306 -9.88 11.55 15.50
CA SER A 306 -9.02 10.62 14.76
C SER A 306 -9.52 10.43 13.32
N PRO A 307 -8.64 10.57 12.30
CA PRO A 307 -8.99 10.31 10.90
C PRO A 307 -9.37 8.83 10.65
N HIS A 308 -8.94 7.93 11.54
CA HIS A 308 -9.25 6.51 11.44
C HIS A 308 -10.74 6.19 11.69
N VAL A 309 -11.47 7.11 12.34
CA VAL A 309 -12.93 7.03 12.48
C VAL A 309 -13.61 7.13 11.11
N GLU A 310 -13.18 8.10 10.29
CA GLU A 310 -13.74 8.31 8.95
C GLU A 310 -13.48 7.11 8.03
N PHE A 311 -12.30 6.53 8.15
CA PHE A 311 -11.94 5.31 7.43
C PHE A 311 -12.90 4.15 7.76
N LEU A 312 -13.09 3.83 9.04
CA LEU A 312 -13.96 2.72 9.44
C LEU A 312 -15.44 3.01 9.16
N LEU A 313 -15.88 4.27 9.30
CA LEU A 313 -17.25 4.66 9.00
C LEU A 313 -17.57 4.49 7.51
N THR A 314 -16.73 5.01 6.64
CA THR A 314 -16.90 4.87 5.18
C THR A 314 -16.92 3.39 4.80
N ARG A 315 -15.98 2.61 5.33
CA ARG A 315 -15.92 1.18 5.08
C ARG A 315 -17.15 0.42 5.58
N PHE A 316 -17.65 0.75 6.77
CA PHE A 316 -18.87 0.15 7.32
C PHE A 316 -20.06 0.37 6.37
N ILE A 317 -20.24 1.60 5.88
CA ILE A 317 -21.33 1.93 4.94
C ILE A 317 -21.13 1.22 3.61
N ASN A 318 -19.93 1.22 3.03
CA ASN A 318 -19.68 0.52 1.76
C ASN A 318 -19.97 -0.98 1.87
N LYS A 319 -19.61 -1.62 2.98
CA LYS A 319 -19.93 -3.03 3.22
C LYS A 319 -21.44 -3.27 3.40
N MET A 320 -22.11 -2.33 4.02
CA MET A 320 -23.58 -2.37 4.12
C MET A 320 -24.22 -2.29 2.74
N GLU A 321 -23.80 -1.33 1.91
CA GLU A 321 -24.25 -1.19 0.52
C GLU A 321 -24.04 -2.46 -0.29
N TYR A 322 -22.84 -3.04 -0.22
CA TYR A 322 -22.51 -4.28 -0.90
C TYR A 322 -23.40 -5.44 -0.46
N LYS A 323 -23.57 -5.65 0.85
CA LYS A 323 -24.43 -6.72 1.37
C LYS A 323 -25.90 -6.53 1.07
N LEU A 324 -26.35 -5.27 0.98
CA LEU A 324 -27.70 -4.92 0.56
C LEU A 324 -27.85 -5.02 -0.97
N ASN A 325 -26.79 -5.23 -1.70
CA ASN A 325 -26.77 -5.32 -3.16
C ASN A 325 -27.39 -4.09 -3.83
N VAL A 326 -27.08 -2.89 -3.29
CA VAL A 326 -27.70 -1.62 -3.66
C VAL A 326 -27.51 -1.30 -5.15
N PHE A 327 -26.41 -1.79 -5.74
CA PHE A 327 -26.00 -1.43 -7.09
C PHE A 327 -26.12 -2.56 -8.11
N ASP A 328 -26.52 -3.77 -7.69
CA ASP A 328 -26.58 -4.90 -8.61
C ASP A 328 -28.01 -5.22 -9.03
N ARG A 329 -28.27 -5.10 -10.31
CA ARG A 329 -29.34 -5.76 -11.09
C ARG A 329 -30.76 -5.24 -11.09
N TYR A 330 -31.10 -4.14 -10.45
CA TYR A 330 -32.49 -3.65 -10.47
C TYR A 330 -32.71 -2.42 -11.37
N GLY A 331 -31.89 -2.33 -12.44
CA GLY A 331 -32.18 -1.37 -13.51
C GLY A 331 -33.61 -1.61 -14.05
N ASP A 332 -34.38 -0.55 -14.17
CA ASP A 332 -35.58 -0.40 -14.97
C ASP A 332 -36.93 -1.04 -14.53
N ASP A 333 -37.00 -1.88 -13.49
CA ASP A 333 -38.27 -2.45 -13.04
C ASP A 333 -38.69 -1.94 -11.65
N LEU A 334 -39.79 -1.16 -11.61
CA LEU A 334 -40.40 -0.64 -10.37
C LEU A 334 -40.81 -1.73 -9.38
N LYS A 335 -41.15 -2.95 -9.88
CA LYS A 335 -41.44 -4.10 -9.00
C LYS A 335 -40.17 -4.59 -8.31
N SER A 336 -39.08 -4.53 -8.99
CA SER A 336 -37.75 -4.86 -8.44
C SER A 336 -37.33 -3.87 -7.36
N ILE A 337 -37.59 -2.57 -7.53
CA ILE A 337 -37.31 -1.55 -6.51
C ILE A 337 -38.09 -1.83 -5.22
N LYS A 338 -39.38 -2.18 -5.31
CA LYS A 338 -40.18 -2.54 -4.14
C LYS A 338 -39.65 -3.81 -3.44
N ALA A 339 -39.31 -4.83 -4.22
CA ALA A 339 -38.71 -6.06 -3.70
C ALA A 339 -37.35 -5.79 -3.06
N TYR A 340 -36.55 -4.91 -3.66
CA TYR A 340 -35.31 -4.43 -3.13
C TYR A 340 -35.49 -3.75 -1.76
N HIS A 341 -36.40 -2.79 -1.63
CA HIS A 341 -36.66 -2.12 -0.34
C HIS A 341 -37.12 -3.09 0.75
N GLN A 342 -37.93 -4.11 0.40
CA GLN A 342 -38.33 -5.14 1.34
C GLN A 342 -37.15 -6.02 1.77
N HIS A 343 -36.30 -6.39 0.82
CA HIS A 343 -35.07 -7.15 1.11
C HIS A 343 -34.09 -6.33 1.95
N ALA A 344 -33.81 -5.09 1.57
CA ALA A 344 -32.94 -4.17 2.27
C ALA A 344 -33.37 -3.96 3.72
N ARG A 345 -34.66 -3.74 3.98
CA ARG A 345 -35.21 -3.65 5.33
C ARG A 345 -34.99 -4.93 6.14
N LYS A 346 -35.21 -6.10 5.55
CA LYS A 346 -35.01 -7.39 6.20
C LYS A 346 -33.54 -7.64 6.54
N VAL A 347 -32.64 -7.33 5.63
CA VAL A 347 -31.21 -7.53 5.81
C VAL A 347 -30.64 -6.51 6.80
N SER A 348 -31.01 -5.24 6.71
CA SER A 348 -30.52 -4.19 7.59
C SER A 348 -30.88 -4.47 9.07
N THR A 349 -32.08 -4.97 9.34
CA THR A 349 -32.51 -5.31 10.71
C THR A 349 -31.84 -6.57 11.26
N GLN A 350 -31.39 -7.48 10.39
CA GLN A 350 -30.78 -8.75 10.81
C GLN A 350 -29.24 -8.72 10.86
N VAL A 351 -28.61 -7.90 10.04
CA VAL A 351 -27.16 -7.95 9.80
C VAL A 351 -26.44 -6.71 10.31
N PHE A 352 -27.08 -5.55 10.31
CA PHE A 352 -26.50 -4.27 10.71
C PHE A 352 -27.39 -3.55 11.71
N SER A 353 -26.88 -3.40 12.94
CA SER A 353 -27.46 -2.39 13.82
C SER A 353 -26.88 -1.03 13.44
N THR A 354 -27.76 -0.10 13.03
CA THR A 354 -27.40 1.28 12.65
C THR A 354 -27.76 2.31 13.72
N ASP A 355 -28.43 1.90 14.80
CA ASP A 355 -28.90 2.79 15.86
C ASP A 355 -27.77 3.63 16.48
N TRP A 356 -26.61 3.03 16.69
CA TRP A 356 -25.43 3.72 17.19
C TRP A 356 -24.97 4.83 16.23
N LEU A 357 -25.05 4.60 14.92
CA LEU A 357 -24.66 5.57 13.90
C LEU A 357 -25.63 6.76 13.88
N LEU A 358 -26.94 6.49 13.96
CA LEU A 358 -27.97 7.53 14.04
C LEU A 358 -27.82 8.40 15.30
N LEU A 359 -27.46 7.81 16.42
CA LEU A 359 -27.16 8.53 17.65
C LEU A 359 -25.93 9.43 17.49
N LEU A 360 -24.84 8.90 16.97
CA LEU A 360 -23.61 9.66 16.74
C LEU A 360 -23.76 10.75 15.67
N ALA A 361 -24.56 10.51 14.63
CA ALA A 361 -24.83 11.50 13.60
C ALA A 361 -25.49 12.78 14.17
N ARG A 362 -26.29 12.66 15.23
CA ARG A 362 -26.86 13.82 15.96
C ARG A 362 -25.77 14.64 16.68
N GLU A 363 -24.67 13.99 17.08
CA GLU A 363 -23.51 14.62 17.71
C GLU A 363 -22.43 15.02 16.70
N GLY A 364 -22.73 14.95 15.41
CA GLY A 364 -21.75 15.10 14.30
C GLY A 364 -20.79 16.29 14.42
N ASN A 365 -21.20 17.41 15.07
CA ASN A 365 -20.36 18.58 15.25
C ASN A 365 -19.15 18.35 16.19
N ARG A 366 -19.09 17.19 16.87
CA ARG A 366 -18.00 16.81 17.80
C ARG A 366 -16.89 16.01 17.12
N PHE A 367 -17.02 15.71 15.83
CA PHE A 367 -16.08 14.89 15.07
C PHE A 367 -15.28 15.73 14.07
N SER A 368 -14.18 15.18 13.58
CA SER A 368 -13.28 15.82 12.60
C SER A 368 -14.02 16.25 11.32
N ASN A 369 -14.97 15.44 10.85
CA ASN A 369 -15.76 15.71 9.66
C ASN A 369 -17.26 15.65 9.97
N PRO A 370 -17.87 16.74 10.47
CA PRO A 370 -19.29 16.79 10.83
C PRO A 370 -20.24 16.43 9.69
N TYR A 371 -19.87 16.78 8.47
CA TYR A 371 -20.71 16.52 7.30
C TYR A 371 -20.79 15.03 6.99
N LEU A 372 -19.66 14.32 7.09
CA LEU A 372 -19.59 12.88 6.90
C LEU A 372 -20.61 12.16 7.80
N TRP A 373 -20.64 12.51 9.08
CA TRP A 373 -21.57 11.91 10.03
C TRP A 373 -23.03 12.22 9.72
N LYS A 374 -23.33 13.45 9.31
CA LYS A 374 -24.70 13.85 8.91
C LYS A 374 -25.16 13.10 7.66
N VAL A 375 -24.28 13.01 6.66
CA VAL A 375 -24.56 12.26 5.42
C VAL A 375 -24.73 10.78 5.74
N ALA A 376 -23.84 10.19 6.55
CA ALA A 376 -23.94 8.81 6.97
C ALA A 376 -25.24 8.51 7.71
N GLY A 377 -25.64 9.38 8.64
CA GLY A 377 -26.90 9.27 9.37
C GLY A 377 -28.12 9.35 8.46
N GLY A 378 -28.13 10.29 7.52
CA GLY A 378 -29.21 10.41 6.54
C GLY A 378 -29.26 9.26 5.54
N TYR A 379 -28.11 8.66 5.25
CA TYR A 379 -28.00 7.53 4.31
C TYR A 379 -28.53 6.20 4.89
N VAL A 380 -28.37 5.99 6.20
CA VAL A 380 -28.82 4.75 6.87
C VAL A 380 -30.20 4.85 7.52
N ALA A 381 -30.80 6.08 7.57
CA ALA A 381 -32.15 6.32 8.09
C ALA A 381 -33.23 5.81 7.13
#